data_c278457dbe9784df85d8c7ef9a2e73f8
#
_entry.id   c278457dbe9784df85d8c7ef9a2e73f8
#
_cell.length_a   1.000
_cell.length_b   1.000
_cell.length_c   1.000
_cell.angle_alpha   90.00
_cell.angle_beta   90.00
_cell.angle_gamma   90.00
#
_symmetry.space_group_name_H-M   'P 1'
#
loop_
_entity.id
_entity.type
_entity.pdbx_description
1 polymer ?
#
loop_
_entity_poly.entity_id
_entity_poly.type
_entity_poly.pdbx_seq_one_letter_code
_entity_poly.pdbx_strand_id
1 'polypeptide(L)'
;MGQAGESRRGSALLAVLWLSAALAAIAFSLSSTVRGETERTSTEVDGLRSYYLAAGAIDRASLELLWSVNTPDQRRIPQGSTAVNYNFPSGVARVEIIPEASKLDVNKVLPEELYRLVVALGVEPRRAQEITLGIVDWRTPLAQGAGAIDPYYLSLTPSFRARHASIEEIEELLLVKGVTPDIFYGTYVPIPDAELGGGPRLAPRTGLADCLSVFGSVQQVDANTAAPAVLAAIGLTPFAIQALVEHRRSAPFTQQQLVDFLQSVGVGSNRLRVEGHSIVTMRATARLRLPNGQLSDLRRTVGAQVKYMPVGYDSPIHILRWYDTAWSN
;
A
#
# COMPACT_ATOMS: atom_id res chain seq x y z
N MET A 1 30.01 76.33 -39.01
CA MET A 1 29.54 75.03 -39.44
C MET A 1 30.42 73.97 -38.76
N GLY A 2 29.89 73.26 -37.74
CA GLY A 2 30.66 72.22 -37.05
C GLY A 2 30.07 71.79 -35.73
N GLN A 3 28.82 71.24 -35.69
CA GLN A 3 28.26 70.60 -34.49
C GLN A 3 27.29 69.43 -34.78
N ALA A 4 27.48 68.68 -35.88
CA ALA A 4 26.62 67.58 -36.26
C ALA A 4 27.25 66.18 -36.11
N GLY A 5 28.50 66.10 -35.53
CA GLY A 5 29.26 64.84 -35.48
C GLY A 5 29.21 64.08 -34.15
N GLU A 6 28.92 64.73 -33.00
CA GLU A 6 28.99 64.06 -31.68
C GLU A 6 27.73 63.30 -31.27
N SER A 7 26.54 63.69 -31.78
CA SER A 7 25.25 63.03 -31.46
C SER A 7 25.13 61.60 -32.08
N ARG A 8 25.86 61.31 -33.19
CA ARG A 8 25.81 60.01 -33.88
C ARG A 8 26.65 58.92 -33.17
N ARG A 9 27.68 59.28 -32.44
CA ARG A 9 28.54 58.34 -31.70
C ARG A 9 27.84 57.80 -30.43
N GLY A 10 27.08 58.64 -29.75
CA GLY A 10 26.29 58.22 -28.54
C GLY A 10 25.15 57.27 -28.90
N SER A 11 24.43 57.47 -30.00
CA SER A 11 23.32 56.63 -30.43
C SER A 11 23.79 55.23 -30.87
N ALA A 12 24.95 55.13 -31.52
CA ALA A 12 25.54 53.84 -31.91
C ALA A 12 25.91 52.99 -30.67
N LEU A 13 26.47 53.61 -29.65
CA LEU A 13 26.86 52.92 -28.42
C LEU A 13 25.63 52.41 -27.63
N LEU A 14 24.57 53.20 -27.59
CA LEU A 14 23.27 52.79 -27.03
C LEU A 14 22.65 51.63 -27.79
N ALA A 15 22.69 51.65 -29.14
CA ALA A 15 22.19 50.57 -29.96
C ALA A 15 22.93 49.24 -29.73
N VAL A 16 24.27 49.31 -29.64
CA VAL A 16 25.08 48.11 -29.32
C VAL A 16 24.76 47.57 -27.91
N LEU A 17 24.60 48.46 -26.94
CA LEU A 17 24.27 48.08 -25.59
C LEU A 17 22.88 47.40 -25.51
N TRP A 18 21.85 47.95 -26.17
CA TRP A 18 20.53 47.38 -26.29
C TRP A 18 20.56 46.01 -27.00
N LEU A 19 21.33 45.89 -28.11
CA LEU A 19 21.47 44.63 -28.81
C LEU A 19 22.16 43.59 -27.96
N SER A 20 23.23 43.95 -27.23
CA SER A 20 23.93 43.06 -26.31
C SER A 20 23.00 42.60 -25.17
N ALA A 21 22.21 43.50 -24.60
CA ALA A 21 21.24 43.18 -23.55
C ALA A 21 20.14 42.22 -24.07
N ALA A 22 19.62 42.48 -25.30
CA ALA A 22 18.63 41.60 -25.90
C ALA A 22 19.20 40.20 -26.16
N LEU A 23 20.39 40.09 -26.72
CA LEU A 23 21.07 38.79 -26.92
C LEU A 23 21.36 38.08 -25.64
N ALA A 24 21.78 38.78 -24.59
CA ALA A 24 21.99 38.20 -23.27
C ALA A 24 20.68 37.67 -22.66
N ALA A 25 19.58 38.40 -22.79
CA ALA A 25 18.24 37.97 -22.35
C ALA A 25 17.78 36.71 -23.09
N ILE A 26 17.97 36.65 -24.40
CA ILE A 26 17.63 35.48 -25.22
C ILE A 26 18.46 34.26 -24.79
N ALA A 27 19.80 34.45 -24.65
CA ALA A 27 20.70 33.37 -24.23
C ALA A 27 20.34 32.85 -22.84
N PHE A 28 20.04 33.75 -21.89
CA PHE A 28 19.60 33.36 -20.55
C PHE A 28 18.28 32.60 -20.58
N SER A 29 17.28 33.07 -21.35
CA SER A 29 15.99 32.40 -21.51
C SER A 29 16.15 30.99 -22.10
N LEU A 30 16.94 30.86 -23.17
CA LEU A 30 17.23 29.58 -23.80
C LEU A 30 17.95 28.62 -22.83
N SER A 31 18.98 29.12 -22.11
CA SER A 31 19.72 28.32 -21.13
C SER A 31 18.79 27.82 -19.98
N SER A 32 17.91 28.68 -19.47
CA SER A 32 16.96 28.29 -18.42
C SER A 32 15.95 27.26 -18.90
N THR A 33 15.45 27.39 -20.13
CA THR A 33 14.53 26.43 -20.74
C THR A 33 15.20 25.07 -20.95
N VAL A 34 16.40 25.04 -21.55
CA VAL A 34 17.16 23.80 -21.77
C VAL A 34 17.47 23.09 -20.45
N ARG A 35 17.89 23.86 -19.43
CA ARG A 35 18.13 23.27 -18.09
C ARG A 35 16.87 22.65 -17.50
N GLY A 36 15.74 23.36 -17.56
CA GLY A 36 14.46 22.87 -17.06
C GLY A 36 14.00 21.58 -17.79
N GLU A 37 14.12 21.55 -19.12
CA GLU A 37 13.76 20.34 -19.89
C GLU A 37 14.71 19.16 -19.62
N THR A 38 16.00 19.43 -19.40
CA THR A 38 16.97 18.39 -19.04
C THR A 38 16.68 17.81 -17.67
N GLU A 39 16.37 18.65 -16.67
CA GLU A 39 16.02 18.20 -15.32
C GLU A 39 14.71 17.38 -15.33
N ARG A 40 13.71 17.83 -16.08
CA ARG A 40 12.45 17.13 -16.27
C ARG A 40 12.67 15.75 -16.89
N THR A 41 13.38 15.68 -18.02
CA THR A 41 13.70 14.43 -18.70
C THR A 41 14.47 13.47 -17.81
N SER A 42 15.46 13.99 -17.05
CA SER A 42 16.21 13.18 -16.07
C SER A 42 15.28 12.58 -14.99
N THR A 43 14.37 13.37 -14.47
CA THR A 43 13.41 12.91 -13.45
C THR A 43 12.46 11.84 -14.00
N GLU A 44 11.99 12.01 -15.25
CA GLU A 44 11.14 11.01 -15.93
C GLU A 44 11.90 9.69 -16.14
N VAL A 45 13.14 9.75 -16.62
CA VAL A 45 14.00 8.58 -16.82
C VAL A 45 14.28 7.86 -15.50
N ASP A 46 14.58 8.60 -14.43
CA ASP A 46 14.83 8.02 -13.12
C ASP A 46 13.54 7.44 -12.51
N GLY A 47 12.38 8.04 -12.80
CA GLY A 47 11.07 7.49 -12.48
C GLY A 47 10.85 6.12 -13.11
N LEU A 48 11.15 5.98 -14.42
CA LEU A 48 11.05 4.70 -15.14
C LEU A 48 12.04 3.67 -14.64
N ARG A 49 13.28 4.06 -14.39
CA ARG A 49 14.30 3.15 -13.81
C ARG A 49 13.88 2.62 -12.44
N SER A 50 13.34 3.51 -11.60
CA SER A 50 12.82 3.12 -10.28
C SER A 50 11.63 2.17 -10.39
N TYR A 51 10.74 2.39 -11.37
CA TYR A 51 9.62 1.50 -11.68
C TYR A 51 10.10 0.09 -12.04
N TYR A 52 11.00 -0.03 -13.02
CA TYR A 52 11.51 -1.33 -13.43
C TYR A 52 12.35 -2.02 -12.35
N LEU A 53 13.02 -1.27 -11.49
CA LEU A 53 13.71 -1.82 -10.34
C LEU A 53 12.72 -2.40 -9.32
N ALA A 54 11.59 -1.73 -9.07
CA ALA A 54 10.52 -2.23 -8.22
C ALA A 54 9.84 -3.47 -8.82
N ALA A 55 9.51 -3.43 -10.11
CA ALA A 55 8.90 -4.56 -10.83
C ALA A 55 9.81 -5.79 -10.80
N GLY A 56 11.10 -5.64 -11.12
CA GLY A 56 12.07 -6.75 -11.05
C GLY A 56 12.28 -7.29 -9.64
N ALA A 57 12.07 -6.46 -8.61
CA ALA A 57 12.08 -6.95 -7.23
C ALA A 57 10.85 -7.80 -6.89
N ILE A 58 9.67 -7.48 -7.44
CA ILE A 58 8.46 -8.33 -7.33
C ILE A 58 8.68 -9.67 -8.02
N ASP A 59 9.21 -9.67 -9.25
CA ASP A 59 9.50 -10.89 -9.99
C ASP A 59 10.46 -11.79 -9.22
N ARG A 60 11.53 -11.19 -8.68
CA ARG A 60 12.50 -11.92 -7.85
C ARG A 60 11.87 -12.49 -6.59
N ALA A 61 11.08 -11.70 -5.85
CA ALA A 61 10.39 -12.16 -4.65
C ALA A 61 9.40 -13.30 -4.98
N SER A 62 8.69 -13.19 -6.11
CA SER A 62 7.75 -14.21 -6.58
C SER A 62 8.46 -15.54 -6.85
N LEU A 63 9.62 -15.51 -7.51
CA LEU A 63 10.43 -16.69 -7.76
C LEU A 63 11.01 -17.30 -6.47
N GLU A 64 11.49 -16.47 -5.54
CA GLU A 64 12.04 -16.94 -4.27
C GLU A 64 10.95 -17.54 -3.37
N LEU A 65 9.72 -17.02 -3.39
CA LEU A 65 8.58 -17.63 -2.70
C LEU A 65 8.18 -18.96 -3.34
N LEU A 66 8.10 -19.02 -4.66
CA LEU A 66 7.84 -20.27 -5.37
C LEU A 66 8.91 -21.33 -5.08
N TRP A 67 10.17 -20.92 -5.06
CA TRP A 67 11.28 -21.80 -4.70
C TRP A 67 11.12 -22.35 -3.29
N SER A 68 10.72 -21.50 -2.35
CA SER A 68 10.50 -21.88 -0.95
C SER A 68 9.36 -22.88 -0.77
N VAL A 69 8.35 -22.88 -1.64
CA VAL A 69 7.27 -23.89 -1.64
C VAL A 69 7.78 -25.24 -2.13
N ASN A 70 8.59 -25.24 -3.19
CA ASN A 70 9.07 -26.47 -3.82
C ASN A 70 10.29 -27.10 -3.10
N THR A 71 11.08 -26.29 -2.41
CA THR A 71 12.28 -26.71 -1.66
C THR A 71 12.30 -26.07 -0.26
N PRO A 72 11.49 -26.56 0.69
CA PRO A 72 11.36 -25.97 2.03
C PRO A 72 12.68 -25.82 2.79
N ASP A 73 13.60 -26.77 2.60
CA ASP A 73 14.91 -26.79 3.26
C ASP A 73 15.88 -25.70 2.73
N GLN A 74 15.58 -25.11 1.59
CA GLN A 74 16.39 -24.06 0.94
C GLN A 74 15.66 -22.73 0.84
N ARG A 75 14.80 -22.45 1.80
CA ARG A 75 14.03 -21.18 1.83
C ARG A 75 14.96 -19.97 1.84
N ARG A 76 14.77 -19.07 0.88
CA ARG A 76 15.48 -17.79 0.83
C ARG A 76 14.73 -16.69 1.57
N ILE A 77 13.40 -16.77 1.57
CA ILE A 77 12.52 -15.89 2.34
C ILE A 77 12.06 -16.69 3.57
N PRO A 78 12.46 -16.31 4.79
CA PRO A 78 12.03 -17.00 6.00
C PRO A 78 10.50 -17.02 6.12
N GLN A 79 9.98 -18.09 6.72
CA GLN A 79 8.55 -18.21 6.98
C GLN A 79 8.06 -17.04 7.86
N GLY A 80 6.86 -16.52 7.59
CA GLY A 80 6.31 -15.39 8.34
C GLY A 80 6.97 -14.04 8.04
N SER A 81 7.93 -13.97 7.08
CA SER A 81 8.50 -12.70 6.65
C SER A 81 7.46 -11.83 5.99
N THR A 82 7.30 -10.62 6.50
CA THR A 82 6.40 -9.60 5.94
C THR A 82 7.10 -8.65 4.99
N ALA A 83 8.43 -8.70 4.90
CA ALA A 83 9.21 -7.91 3.96
C ALA A 83 10.58 -8.54 3.67
N VAL A 84 11.10 -8.27 2.48
CA VAL A 84 12.45 -8.62 2.06
C VAL A 84 13.11 -7.42 1.37
N ASN A 85 14.42 -7.25 1.61
CA ASN A 85 15.20 -6.18 1.00
C ASN A 85 16.13 -6.77 -0.06
N TYR A 86 16.11 -6.20 -1.24
CA TYR A 86 16.98 -6.56 -2.35
C TYR A 86 17.98 -5.44 -2.65
N ASN A 87 19.24 -5.81 -2.81
CA ASN A 87 20.30 -4.93 -3.25
C ASN A 87 20.64 -5.26 -4.72
N PHE A 88 20.46 -4.28 -5.59
CA PHE A 88 20.81 -4.35 -7.00
C PHE A 88 21.96 -3.38 -7.30
N PRO A 89 22.71 -3.58 -8.37
CA PRO A 89 23.73 -2.59 -8.78
C PRO A 89 23.14 -1.19 -9.00
N SER A 90 21.93 -1.12 -9.55
CA SER A 90 21.21 0.13 -9.86
C SER A 90 20.51 0.77 -8.67
N GLY A 91 20.37 0.08 -7.53
CA GLY A 91 19.65 0.61 -6.36
C GLY A 91 19.22 -0.44 -5.38
N VAL A 92 18.26 -0.09 -4.54
CA VAL A 92 17.65 -0.99 -3.54
C VAL A 92 16.15 -1.06 -3.73
N ALA A 93 15.58 -2.21 -3.42
CA ALA A 93 14.12 -2.39 -3.37
C ALA A 93 13.74 -3.14 -2.10
N ARG A 94 12.73 -2.63 -1.40
CA ARG A 94 12.05 -3.31 -0.30
C ARG A 94 10.74 -3.86 -0.82
N VAL A 95 10.55 -5.18 -0.74
CA VAL A 95 9.30 -5.85 -1.09
C VAL A 95 8.58 -6.24 0.18
N GLU A 96 7.39 -5.68 0.38
CA GLU A 96 6.46 -6.11 1.42
C GLU A 96 5.65 -7.30 0.89
N ILE A 97 5.49 -8.32 1.71
CA ILE A 97 4.82 -9.57 1.39
C ILE A 97 3.60 -9.67 2.30
N ILE A 98 2.42 -9.56 1.71
CA ILE A 98 1.14 -9.51 2.41
C ILE A 98 0.30 -10.70 1.95
N PRO A 99 0.26 -11.80 2.69
CA PRO A 99 -0.60 -12.92 2.36
C PRO A 99 -2.08 -12.51 2.46
N GLU A 100 -2.85 -12.78 1.43
CA GLU A 100 -4.29 -12.49 1.46
C GLU A 100 -5.01 -13.33 2.52
N ALA A 101 -4.45 -14.49 2.88
CA ALA A 101 -4.91 -15.31 3.99
C ALA A 101 -4.78 -14.65 5.38
N SER A 102 -4.06 -13.54 5.50
CA SER A 102 -3.98 -12.74 6.73
C SER A 102 -5.15 -11.77 6.91
N LYS A 103 -5.97 -11.61 5.87
CA LYS A 103 -7.12 -10.70 5.82
C LYS A 103 -8.43 -11.48 5.83
N LEU A 104 -9.52 -10.82 6.20
CA LEU A 104 -10.87 -11.38 6.12
C LEU A 104 -11.44 -11.21 4.70
N ASP A 105 -12.20 -12.20 4.23
CA ASP A 105 -12.95 -12.11 2.97
C ASP A 105 -14.08 -11.09 3.11
N VAL A 106 -13.99 -9.98 2.40
CA VAL A 106 -14.95 -8.87 2.47
C VAL A 106 -16.36 -9.30 2.08
N ASN A 107 -16.50 -10.32 1.23
CA ASN A 107 -17.79 -10.82 0.76
C ASN A 107 -18.43 -11.81 1.72
N LYS A 108 -17.67 -12.43 2.63
CA LYS A 108 -18.13 -13.54 3.47
C LYS A 108 -17.96 -13.31 4.98
N VAL A 109 -17.18 -12.31 5.38
CA VAL A 109 -17.02 -11.96 6.80
C VAL A 109 -18.39 -11.70 7.46
N LEU A 110 -18.57 -12.22 8.67
CA LEU A 110 -19.82 -12.02 9.41
C LEU A 110 -19.99 -10.54 9.82
N PRO A 111 -21.22 -10.01 9.85
CA PRO A 111 -21.46 -8.62 10.27
C PRO A 111 -20.87 -8.28 11.63
N GLU A 112 -20.93 -9.22 12.59
CA GLU A 112 -20.38 -9.04 13.93
C GLU A 112 -18.84 -8.97 13.91
N GLU A 113 -18.18 -9.76 13.07
CA GLU A 113 -16.72 -9.73 12.88
C GLU A 113 -16.30 -8.43 12.19
N LEU A 114 -17.06 -8.01 11.17
CA LEU A 114 -16.83 -6.76 10.47
C LEU A 114 -16.99 -5.55 11.41
N TYR A 115 -18.02 -5.54 12.25
CA TYR A 115 -18.20 -4.50 13.27
C TYR A 115 -17.03 -4.45 14.24
N ARG A 116 -16.61 -5.61 14.80
CA ARG A 116 -15.45 -5.68 15.68
C ARG A 116 -14.16 -5.21 15.00
N LEU A 117 -13.99 -5.52 13.71
CA LEU A 117 -12.87 -5.03 12.92
C LEU A 117 -12.85 -3.51 12.86
N VAL A 118 -13.98 -2.88 12.48
CA VAL A 118 -14.07 -1.43 12.33
C VAL A 118 -13.85 -0.72 13.67
N VAL A 119 -14.39 -1.27 14.76
CA VAL A 119 -14.12 -0.75 16.13
C VAL A 119 -12.64 -0.90 16.50
N ALA A 120 -12.02 -2.05 16.19
CA ALA A 120 -10.59 -2.29 16.45
C ALA A 120 -9.66 -1.36 15.66
N LEU A 121 -10.12 -0.83 14.52
CA LEU A 121 -9.44 0.21 13.76
C LEU A 121 -9.59 1.61 14.40
N GLY A 122 -10.24 1.71 15.59
CA GLY A 122 -10.41 2.96 16.32
C GLY A 122 -11.54 3.84 15.81
N VAL A 123 -12.48 3.28 15.06
CA VAL A 123 -13.69 3.98 14.64
C VAL A 123 -14.71 3.97 15.78
N GLU A 124 -15.38 5.11 15.97
CA GLU A 124 -16.41 5.26 17.01
C GLU A 124 -17.55 4.22 16.77
N PRO A 125 -18.11 3.58 17.82
CA PRO A 125 -19.04 2.46 17.71
C PRO A 125 -20.27 2.72 16.82
N ARG A 126 -20.87 3.91 16.90
CA ARG A 126 -22.03 4.30 16.08
C ARG A 126 -21.66 4.36 14.60
N ARG A 127 -20.53 4.96 14.27
CA ARG A 127 -20.00 5.03 12.90
C ARG A 127 -19.55 3.64 12.41
N ALA A 128 -18.97 2.83 13.27
CA ALA A 128 -18.59 1.46 12.95
C ALA A 128 -19.82 0.61 12.56
N GLN A 129 -20.94 0.78 13.25
CA GLN A 129 -22.21 0.14 12.89
C GLN A 129 -22.72 0.62 11.53
N GLU A 130 -22.68 1.92 11.26
CA GLU A 130 -23.09 2.50 9.97
C GLU A 130 -22.25 1.95 8.82
N ILE A 131 -20.93 1.89 8.95
CA ILE A 131 -20.01 1.32 7.96
C ILE A 131 -20.31 -0.17 7.75
N THR A 132 -20.49 -0.92 8.83
CA THR A 132 -20.80 -2.34 8.76
C THR A 132 -22.08 -2.60 7.98
N LEU A 133 -23.15 -1.88 8.30
CA LEU A 133 -24.43 -1.97 7.58
C LEU A 133 -24.25 -1.57 6.12
N GLY A 134 -23.48 -0.54 5.83
CA GLY A 134 -23.17 -0.09 4.48
C GLY A 134 -22.47 -1.15 3.64
N ILE A 135 -21.44 -1.80 4.19
CA ILE A 135 -20.70 -2.88 3.50
C ILE A 135 -21.62 -4.11 3.27
N VAL A 136 -22.42 -4.48 4.27
CA VAL A 136 -23.35 -5.60 4.16
C VAL A 136 -24.42 -5.33 3.11
N ASP A 137 -25.03 -4.14 3.11
CA ASP A 137 -26.02 -3.73 2.10
C ASP A 137 -25.39 -3.70 0.70
N TRP A 138 -24.19 -3.16 0.55
CA TRP A 138 -23.45 -3.07 -0.73
C TRP A 138 -23.22 -4.44 -1.37
N ARG A 139 -22.81 -5.42 -0.58
CA ARG A 139 -22.45 -6.76 -1.08
C ARG A 139 -23.63 -7.75 -1.19
N THR A 140 -24.81 -7.40 -0.64
CA THR A 140 -25.96 -8.31 -0.59
C THR A 140 -26.84 -8.11 -1.81
N PRO A 141 -27.06 -9.16 -2.64
CA PRO A 141 -27.99 -9.09 -3.76
C PRO A 141 -29.41 -8.76 -3.31
N LEU A 142 -30.06 -7.87 -4.02
CA LEU A 142 -31.47 -7.55 -3.79
C LEU A 142 -32.36 -8.53 -4.52
N ALA A 143 -33.32 -9.10 -3.82
CA ALA A 143 -34.34 -9.92 -4.44
C ALA A 143 -35.34 -9.09 -5.25
N GLN A 144 -35.73 -7.90 -4.74
CA GLN A 144 -36.59 -6.91 -5.40
C GLN A 144 -36.40 -5.53 -4.71
N GLY A 145 -36.63 -4.46 -5.45
CA GLY A 145 -36.68 -3.09 -4.90
C GLY A 145 -35.32 -2.40 -4.83
N ALA A 146 -35.18 -1.50 -3.86
CA ALA A 146 -33.98 -0.72 -3.58
C ALA A 146 -33.40 -1.13 -2.23
N GLY A 147 -32.07 -1.05 -2.08
CA GLY A 147 -31.38 -1.25 -0.81
C GLY A 147 -31.75 -0.20 0.23
N ALA A 148 -31.57 -0.53 1.49
CA ALA A 148 -31.91 0.36 2.60
C ALA A 148 -31.10 1.67 2.56
N ILE A 149 -29.90 1.65 1.96
CA ILE A 149 -28.96 2.80 1.89
C ILE A 149 -28.99 3.48 0.51
N ASP A 150 -29.67 2.93 -0.50
CA ASP A 150 -29.75 3.50 -1.85
C ASP A 150 -30.21 4.98 -1.87
N PRO A 151 -31.19 5.42 -1.07
CA PRO A 151 -31.58 6.85 -1.03
C PRO A 151 -30.39 7.78 -0.72
N TYR A 152 -29.44 7.33 0.11
CA TYR A 152 -28.23 8.10 0.38
C TYR A 152 -27.37 8.24 -0.88
N TYR A 153 -27.08 7.14 -1.60
CA TYR A 153 -26.24 7.18 -2.80
C TYR A 153 -26.87 7.98 -3.94
N LEU A 154 -28.21 7.92 -4.06
CA LEU A 154 -28.96 8.69 -5.05
C LEU A 154 -29.02 10.20 -4.74
N SER A 155 -28.80 10.58 -3.48
CA SER A 155 -28.73 12.00 -3.05
C SER A 155 -27.37 12.65 -3.29
N LEU A 156 -26.33 11.89 -3.63
CA LEU A 156 -24.98 12.40 -3.86
C LEU A 156 -24.85 13.09 -5.25
N THR A 157 -23.79 13.86 -5.41
CA THR A 157 -23.44 14.49 -6.70
C THR A 157 -21.98 14.13 -7.06
N PRO A 158 -21.73 13.34 -8.11
CA PRO A 158 -22.72 12.62 -8.95
C PRO A 158 -23.45 11.51 -8.16
N SER A 159 -24.72 11.30 -8.50
CA SER A 159 -25.51 10.21 -7.93
C SER A 159 -25.14 8.88 -8.55
N PHE A 160 -25.18 7.81 -7.75
CA PHE A 160 -24.99 6.43 -8.22
C PHE A 160 -25.87 5.48 -7.40
N ARG A 161 -25.87 4.21 -7.75
CA ARG A 161 -26.54 3.15 -6.98
C ARG A 161 -25.51 2.21 -6.39
N ALA A 162 -25.81 1.67 -5.20
CA ALA A 162 -25.03 0.57 -4.65
C ALA A 162 -25.06 -0.62 -5.62
N ARG A 163 -23.98 -1.39 -5.61
CA ARG A 163 -23.83 -2.52 -6.54
C ARG A 163 -24.76 -3.68 -6.22
N HIS A 164 -25.08 -3.92 -4.95
CA HIS A 164 -25.86 -5.05 -4.45
C HIS A 164 -25.41 -6.40 -5.04
N ALA A 165 -24.10 -6.58 -5.09
CA ALA A 165 -23.43 -7.77 -5.57
C ALA A 165 -22.09 -7.94 -4.88
N SER A 166 -21.46 -9.09 -5.03
CA SER A 166 -20.11 -9.33 -4.51
C SER A 166 -19.14 -8.21 -4.91
N ILE A 167 -18.37 -7.73 -3.94
CA ILE A 167 -17.29 -6.76 -4.14
C ILE A 167 -16.20 -7.43 -4.96
N GLU A 168 -15.81 -6.84 -6.09
CA GLU A 168 -14.76 -7.34 -6.97
C GLU A 168 -13.42 -6.66 -6.71
N GLU A 169 -13.48 -5.37 -6.31
CA GLU A 169 -12.34 -4.54 -5.98
C GLU A 169 -12.47 -4.05 -4.56
N ILE A 170 -11.42 -4.19 -3.75
CA ILE A 170 -11.48 -3.73 -2.35
C ILE A 170 -11.69 -2.21 -2.26
N GLU A 171 -11.27 -1.48 -3.28
CA GLU A 171 -11.43 -0.02 -3.41
C GLU A 171 -12.92 0.41 -3.56
N GLU A 172 -13.82 -0.51 -3.90
CA GLU A 172 -15.26 -0.24 -3.88
C GLU A 172 -15.74 0.21 -2.50
N LEU A 173 -15.04 -0.21 -1.44
CA LEU A 173 -15.34 0.21 -0.08
C LEU A 173 -15.27 1.74 0.11
N LEU A 174 -14.47 2.46 -0.70
CA LEU A 174 -14.42 3.93 -0.68
C LEU A 174 -15.74 4.59 -1.12
N LEU A 175 -16.61 3.85 -1.80
CA LEU A 175 -17.93 4.30 -2.20
C LEU A 175 -18.99 4.01 -1.13
N VAL A 176 -18.68 3.16 -0.15
CA VAL A 176 -19.62 2.76 0.89
C VAL A 176 -19.81 3.90 1.89
N LYS A 177 -21.07 4.16 2.25
CA LYS A 177 -21.44 5.17 3.24
C LYS A 177 -20.65 5.03 4.53
N GLY A 178 -20.05 6.12 4.99
CA GLY A 178 -19.29 6.20 6.23
C GLY A 178 -17.81 5.81 6.11
N VAL A 179 -17.39 5.17 5.02
CA VAL A 179 -15.98 4.89 4.75
C VAL A 179 -15.30 6.15 4.20
N THR A 180 -14.18 6.52 4.80
CA THR A 180 -13.35 7.66 4.37
C THR A 180 -11.94 7.15 4.06
N PRO A 181 -11.14 7.91 3.28
CA PRO A 181 -9.78 7.48 2.92
C PRO A 181 -8.90 7.11 4.13
N ASP A 182 -9.02 7.83 5.24
CA ASP A 182 -8.28 7.55 6.49
C ASP A 182 -8.71 6.24 7.17
N ILE A 183 -9.98 5.83 7.05
CA ILE A 183 -10.47 4.52 7.51
C ILE A 183 -10.06 3.42 6.52
N PHE A 184 -10.08 3.71 5.22
CA PHE A 184 -9.76 2.73 4.19
C PHE A 184 -8.26 2.43 4.11
N TYR A 185 -7.43 3.47 3.91
CA TYR A 185 -5.97 3.31 3.78
C TYR A 185 -5.24 3.25 5.11
N GLY A 186 -5.89 3.65 6.21
CA GLY A 186 -5.23 3.91 7.47
C GLY A 186 -4.74 5.35 7.59
N THR A 187 -4.16 5.67 8.72
CA THR A 187 -3.69 7.02 9.04
C THR A 187 -2.56 6.96 10.06
N TYR A 188 -1.98 8.10 10.38
CA TYR A 188 -1.01 8.23 11.46
C TYR A 188 -1.70 8.86 12.68
N VAL A 189 -1.49 8.28 13.85
CA VAL A 189 -2.02 8.77 15.12
C VAL A 189 -0.88 9.14 16.06
N PRO A 190 -1.05 10.21 16.88
CA PRO A 190 -0.06 10.55 17.90
C PRO A 190 0.11 9.41 18.90
N ILE A 191 1.37 9.12 19.26
CA ILE A 191 1.68 8.17 20.32
C ILE A 191 1.51 8.92 21.64
N PRO A 192 0.62 8.48 22.55
CA PRO A 192 0.55 9.03 23.90
C PRO A 192 1.92 8.87 24.58
N ASP A 193 2.34 9.84 25.38
CA ASP A 193 3.58 9.84 26.18
C ASP A 193 4.92 9.92 25.42
N ALA A 194 4.95 10.33 24.16
CA ALA A 194 6.20 10.59 23.45
C ALA A 194 6.80 11.98 23.75
N GLU A 195 6.58 12.56 24.94
CA GLU A 195 7.00 13.91 25.32
C GLU A 195 8.41 13.96 25.93
N LEU A 196 9.39 13.27 25.38
CA LEU A 196 10.77 13.48 25.73
C LEU A 196 11.54 14.14 24.57
N GLY A 197 11.36 15.46 24.42
CA GLY A 197 12.35 16.32 23.74
C GLY A 197 12.31 16.37 22.20
N GLY A 198 11.25 15.94 21.55
CA GLY A 198 11.10 16.07 20.10
C GLY A 198 9.62 15.93 19.75
N GLY A 199 9.09 16.77 18.89
CA GLY A 199 7.66 16.87 18.54
C GLY A 199 6.83 15.58 18.50
N PRO A 200 5.53 15.63 18.25
CA PRO A 200 4.63 14.48 18.39
C PRO A 200 5.12 13.32 17.49
N ARG A 201 5.40 12.17 18.09
CA ARG A 201 5.70 10.95 17.35
C ARG A 201 4.39 10.35 16.87
N LEU A 202 4.35 10.01 15.59
CA LEU A 202 3.18 9.40 14.95
C LEU A 202 3.42 7.89 14.79
N ALA A 203 2.39 7.08 15.11
CA ALA A 203 2.35 5.66 14.79
C ALA A 203 1.39 5.42 13.61
N PRO A 204 1.72 4.53 12.68
CA PRO A 204 0.79 4.13 11.64
C PRO A 204 -0.38 3.34 12.25
N ARG A 205 -1.60 3.68 11.86
CA ARG A 205 -2.81 2.94 12.14
C ARG A 205 -3.30 2.27 10.86
N THR A 206 -3.45 0.95 10.89
CA THR A 206 -3.93 0.15 9.76
C THR A 206 -5.33 0.56 9.34
N GLY A 207 -5.65 0.40 8.06
CA GLY A 207 -6.97 0.64 7.48
C GLY A 207 -7.70 -0.64 7.09
N LEU A 208 -8.89 -0.47 6.51
CA LEU A 208 -9.70 -1.58 5.99
C LEU A 208 -8.97 -2.35 4.88
N ALA A 209 -8.20 -1.67 4.02
CA ALA A 209 -7.43 -2.26 2.93
C ALA A 209 -6.35 -3.25 3.42
N ASP A 210 -5.85 -3.06 4.64
CA ASP A 210 -4.88 -3.98 5.25
C ASP A 210 -5.56 -5.18 5.93
N CYS A 211 -6.87 -5.10 6.19
CA CYS A 211 -7.61 -6.07 7.00
C CYS A 211 -8.65 -6.88 6.21
N LEU A 212 -9.11 -6.34 5.08
CA LEU A 212 -10.11 -6.96 4.21
C LEU A 212 -9.54 -7.23 2.82
N SER A 213 -10.02 -8.28 2.17
CA SER A 213 -9.66 -8.61 0.79
C SER A 213 -10.78 -9.38 0.11
N VAL A 214 -10.87 -9.28 -1.21
CA VAL A 214 -11.74 -10.13 -2.03
C VAL A 214 -11.22 -11.57 -2.14
N PHE A 215 -9.95 -11.80 -1.80
CA PHE A 215 -9.31 -13.11 -1.71
C PHE A 215 -8.96 -13.50 -0.27
N GLY A 216 -9.55 -12.82 0.69
CA GLY A 216 -9.30 -13.02 2.11
C GLY A 216 -9.74 -14.39 2.62
N SER A 217 -9.41 -14.65 3.87
CA SER A 217 -9.78 -15.90 4.52
C SER A 217 -11.23 -15.84 5.03
N VAL A 218 -11.93 -16.95 4.85
CA VAL A 218 -13.30 -17.14 5.35
C VAL A 218 -13.29 -17.82 6.73
N GLN A 219 -12.43 -18.81 6.91
CA GLN A 219 -12.44 -19.64 8.10
C GLN A 219 -11.27 -19.35 9.05
N GLN A 220 -10.05 -19.39 8.56
CA GLN A 220 -8.85 -19.25 9.37
C GLN A 220 -7.91 -18.22 8.78
N VAL A 221 -7.47 -17.27 9.58
CA VAL A 221 -6.47 -16.28 9.19
C VAL A 221 -5.06 -16.72 9.61
N ASP A 222 -4.04 -16.26 8.91
CA ASP A 222 -2.66 -16.57 9.24
C ASP A 222 -2.21 -15.83 10.49
N ALA A 223 -1.85 -16.58 11.53
CA ALA A 223 -1.41 -16.04 12.82
C ALA A 223 -0.12 -15.22 12.73
N ASN A 224 0.78 -15.57 11.79
CA ASN A 224 2.07 -14.92 11.65
C ASN A 224 1.99 -13.52 11.02
N THR A 225 0.96 -13.27 10.20
CA THR A 225 0.91 -12.03 9.40
C THR A 225 -0.38 -11.21 9.60
N ALA A 226 -1.44 -11.78 10.20
CA ALA A 226 -2.69 -11.06 10.42
C ALA A 226 -2.50 -9.80 11.27
N ALA A 227 -3.13 -8.70 10.85
CA ALA A 227 -3.12 -7.45 11.60
C ALA A 227 -3.81 -7.60 12.97
N PRO A 228 -3.40 -6.86 14.02
CA PRO A 228 -4.05 -6.91 15.33
C PRO A 228 -5.58 -6.69 15.28
N ALA A 229 -6.04 -5.81 14.38
CA ALA A 229 -7.47 -5.55 14.19
C ALA A 229 -8.21 -6.76 13.62
N VAL A 230 -7.59 -7.54 12.73
CA VAL A 230 -8.14 -8.81 12.22
C VAL A 230 -8.23 -9.85 13.34
N LEU A 231 -7.20 -9.95 14.20
CA LEU A 231 -7.22 -10.85 15.35
C LEU A 231 -8.32 -10.48 16.35
N ALA A 232 -8.56 -9.19 16.57
CA ALA A 232 -9.67 -8.71 17.40
C ALA A 232 -11.04 -9.05 16.77
N ALA A 233 -11.17 -8.89 15.46
CA ALA A 233 -12.39 -9.19 14.72
C ALA A 233 -12.81 -10.66 14.87
N ILE A 234 -11.88 -11.59 14.82
CA ILE A 234 -12.14 -13.03 14.99
C ILE A 234 -12.31 -13.46 16.46
N GLY A 235 -12.28 -12.51 17.40
CA GLY A 235 -12.64 -12.72 18.80
C GLY A 235 -11.48 -12.98 19.77
N LEU A 236 -10.23 -12.72 19.39
CA LEU A 236 -9.11 -12.77 20.34
C LEU A 236 -9.21 -11.62 21.35
N THR A 237 -8.87 -11.90 22.61
CA THR A 237 -8.77 -10.86 23.64
C THR A 237 -7.56 -9.97 23.41
N PRO A 238 -7.57 -8.70 23.89
CA PRO A 238 -6.41 -7.82 23.80
C PRO A 238 -5.12 -8.43 24.34
N PHE A 239 -5.20 -9.17 25.44
CA PHE A 239 -4.08 -9.90 26.03
C PHE A 239 -3.51 -10.97 25.07
N ALA A 240 -4.38 -11.80 24.49
CA ALA A 240 -3.97 -12.84 23.54
C ALA A 240 -3.36 -12.23 22.27
N ILE A 241 -3.91 -11.11 21.78
CA ILE A 241 -3.38 -10.37 20.62
C ILE A 241 -1.98 -9.86 20.93
N GLN A 242 -1.79 -9.20 22.06
CA GLN A 242 -0.48 -8.67 22.46
C GLN A 242 0.56 -9.78 22.59
N ALA A 243 0.23 -10.86 23.27
CA ALA A 243 1.11 -12.02 23.46
C ALA A 243 1.47 -12.68 22.10
N LEU A 244 0.50 -12.83 21.18
CA LEU A 244 0.72 -13.37 19.85
C LEU A 244 1.65 -12.47 19.04
N VAL A 245 1.40 -11.15 19.02
CA VAL A 245 2.23 -10.18 18.31
C VAL A 245 3.64 -10.14 18.84
N GLU A 246 3.83 -10.23 20.15
CA GLU A 246 5.16 -10.26 20.77
C GLU A 246 5.91 -11.54 20.42
N HIS A 247 5.26 -12.70 20.52
CA HIS A 247 5.88 -13.97 20.16
C HIS A 247 6.37 -13.97 18.69
N ARG A 248 5.50 -13.58 17.74
CA ARG A 248 5.87 -13.60 16.31
C ARG A 248 6.94 -12.59 15.91
N ARG A 249 7.23 -11.56 16.76
CA ARG A 249 8.37 -10.66 16.56
C ARG A 249 9.70 -11.37 16.78
N SER A 250 9.77 -12.33 17.69
CA SER A 250 10.98 -13.10 17.98
C SER A 250 11.14 -14.27 17.02
N ALA A 251 10.08 -15.01 16.76
CA ALA A 251 10.04 -16.12 15.80
C ALA A 251 8.61 -16.38 15.31
N PRO A 252 8.43 -16.73 14.03
CA PRO A 252 7.12 -17.11 13.51
C PRO A 252 6.65 -18.42 14.16
N PHE A 253 5.33 -18.52 14.39
CA PHE A 253 4.73 -19.75 14.87
C PHE A 253 4.86 -20.89 13.88
N THR A 254 5.20 -22.07 14.35
CA THR A 254 4.86 -23.33 13.70
C THR A 254 3.43 -23.74 14.07
N GLN A 255 2.85 -24.69 13.35
CA GLN A 255 1.48 -25.15 13.66
C GLN A 255 1.36 -25.70 15.09
N GLN A 256 2.33 -26.47 15.55
CA GLN A 256 2.33 -27.01 16.93
C GLN A 256 2.44 -25.87 17.97
N GLN A 257 3.37 -24.96 17.79
CA GLN A 257 3.54 -23.81 18.70
C GLN A 257 2.29 -22.94 18.78
N LEU A 258 1.56 -22.78 17.65
CA LEU A 258 0.29 -22.04 17.65
C LEU A 258 -0.76 -22.75 18.51
N VAL A 259 -0.88 -24.07 18.38
CA VAL A 259 -1.82 -24.86 19.19
C VAL A 259 -1.49 -24.74 20.69
N ASP A 260 -0.22 -24.95 21.06
CA ASP A 260 0.25 -24.86 22.45
C ASP A 260 0.03 -23.44 23.01
N PHE A 261 0.31 -22.41 22.21
CA PHE A 261 0.08 -21.01 22.58
C PHE A 261 -1.41 -20.74 22.83
N LEU A 262 -2.31 -21.14 21.93
CA LEU A 262 -3.75 -20.93 22.08
C LEU A 262 -4.30 -21.61 23.34
N GLN A 263 -3.82 -22.81 23.67
CA GLN A 263 -4.14 -23.49 24.92
C GLN A 263 -3.66 -22.70 26.13
N SER A 264 -2.43 -22.17 26.09
CA SER A 264 -1.85 -21.42 27.21
C SER A 264 -2.57 -20.11 27.51
N VAL A 265 -3.13 -19.45 26.51
CA VAL A 265 -3.89 -18.20 26.68
C VAL A 265 -5.41 -18.44 26.83
N GLY A 266 -5.84 -19.72 26.91
CA GLY A 266 -7.24 -20.08 27.11
C GLY A 266 -8.17 -19.74 25.95
N VAL A 267 -7.62 -19.61 24.73
CA VAL A 267 -8.38 -19.27 23.53
C VAL A 267 -8.66 -20.54 22.75
N GLY A 268 -9.89 -21.01 22.77
CA GLY A 268 -10.38 -22.14 21.97
C GLY A 268 -10.65 -21.79 20.51
N SER A 269 -9.82 -20.93 19.90
CA SER A 269 -10.09 -20.45 18.56
C SER A 269 -9.54 -21.38 17.49
N ASN A 270 -10.43 -21.98 16.69
CA ASN A 270 -10.08 -22.64 15.43
C ASN A 270 -9.95 -21.67 14.25
N ARG A 271 -9.98 -20.34 14.52
CA ARG A 271 -9.94 -19.26 13.51
C ARG A 271 -8.51 -18.86 13.10
N LEU A 272 -7.48 -19.49 13.68
CA LEU A 272 -6.08 -19.23 13.36
C LEU A 272 -5.44 -20.45 12.72
N ARG A 273 -4.52 -20.18 11.80
CA ARG A 273 -3.65 -21.19 11.17
C ARG A 273 -2.26 -20.62 10.95
N VAL A 274 -1.32 -21.48 10.64
CA VAL A 274 0.00 -21.14 10.14
C VAL A 274 0.08 -21.65 8.71
N GLU A 275 0.49 -20.79 7.80
CA GLU A 275 0.61 -21.08 6.35
C GLU A 275 -0.72 -21.10 5.57
N GLY A 276 -0.59 -21.16 4.24
CA GLY A 276 -1.72 -21.13 3.30
C GLY A 276 -1.68 -19.91 2.39
N HIS A 277 -0.52 -19.58 1.87
CA HIS A 277 -0.28 -18.38 1.04
C HIS A 277 -0.40 -18.70 -0.44
N SER A 278 -1.59 -19.10 -0.91
CA SER A 278 -1.82 -19.28 -2.34
C SER A 278 -1.93 -17.95 -3.09
N ILE A 279 -2.36 -16.88 -2.41
CA ILE A 279 -2.45 -15.53 -2.98
C ILE A 279 -1.73 -14.56 -2.05
N VAL A 280 -0.84 -13.77 -2.63
CA VAL A 280 -0.01 -12.80 -1.92
C VAL A 280 -0.04 -11.47 -2.66
N THR A 281 -0.26 -10.39 -1.94
CA THR A 281 -0.01 -9.03 -2.43
C THR A 281 1.42 -8.64 -2.10
N MET A 282 2.18 -8.23 -3.11
CA MET A 282 3.53 -7.69 -2.96
C MET A 282 3.53 -6.21 -3.27
N ARG A 283 4.18 -5.41 -2.44
CA ARG A 283 4.43 -3.99 -2.68
C ARG A 283 5.93 -3.76 -2.66
N ALA A 284 6.51 -3.41 -3.81
CA ALA A 284 7.93 -3.13 -3.94
C ALA A 284 8.19 -1.63 -4.00
N THR A 285 8.93 -1.11 -3.05
CA THR A 285 9.39 0.28 -3.03
C THR A 285 10.87 0.33 -3.41
N ALA A 286 11.18 0.94 -4.55
CA ALA A 286 12.54 1.06 -5.07
C ALA A 286 13.11 2.47 -4.92
N ARG A 287 14.43 2.54 -4.74
CA ARG A 287 15.26 3.76 -4.74
C ARG A 287 16.51 3.50 -5.58
N LEU A 288 16.79 4.40 -6.51
CA LEU A 288 17.99 4.31 -7.34
C LEU A 288 19.25 4.63 -6.57
N ARG A 289 20.36 4.07 -7.00
CA ARG A 289 21.70 4.43 -6.56
C ARG A 289 22.26 5.52 -7.48
N LEU A 290 22.56 6.65 -6.87
CA LEU A 290 23.17 7.79 -7.56
C LEU A 290 24.65 7.53 -7.85
N PRO A 291 25.27 8.27 -8.80
CA PRO A 291 26.70 8.13 -9.13
C PRO A 291 27.65 8.31 -7.93
N ASN A 292 27.22 9.07 -6.92
CA ASN A 292 27.98 9.25 -5.66
C ASN A 292 27.81 8.08 -4.67
N GLY A 293 27.08 7.02 -5.04
CA GLY A 293 26.80 5.84 -4.22
C GLY A 293 25.63 6.01 -3.24
N GLN A 294 25.09 7.20 -3.07
CA GLN A 294 23.93 7.45 -2.21
C GLN A 294 22.64 6.98 -2.87
N LEU A 295 21.59 6.77 -2.07
CA LEU A 295 20.27 6.44 -2.57
C LEU A 295 19.49 7.71 -2.88
N SER A 296 18.85 7.74 -4.05
CA SER A 296 17.95 8.82 -4.46
C SER A 296 16.80 8.99 -3.45
N ASP A 297 16.33 10.22 -3.28
CA ASP A 297 15.11 10.49 -2.50
C ASP A 297 13.83 10.10 -3.27
N LEU A 298 13.92 9.99 -4.59
CA LEU A 298 12.83 9.50 -5.42
C LEU A 298 12.53 8.05 -5.06
N ARG A 299 11.28 7.80 -4.68
CA ARG A 299 10.75 6.47 -4.37
C ARG A 299 9.66 6.13 -5.37
N ARG A 300 9.69 4.92 -5.88
CA ARG A 300 8.60 4.38 -6.70
C ARG A 300 8.10 3.10 -6.07
N THR A 301 6.79 3.02 -5.83
CA THR A 301 6.15 1.83 -5.28
C THR A 301 5.24 1.22 -6.34
N VAL A 302 5.45 -0.06 -6.61
CA VAL A 302 4.67 -0.89 -7.52
C VAL A 302 4.06 -2.02 -6.71
N GLY A 303 2.84 -2.43 -7.04
CA GLY A 303 2.16 -3.54 -6.39
C GLY A 303 1.79 -4.64 -7.38
N ALA A 304 1.77 -5.87 -6.90
CA ALA A 304 1.23 -7.00 -7.64
C ALA A 304 0.49 -7.95 -6.71
N GLN A 305 -0.62 -8.48 -7.17
CA GLN A 305 -1.32 -9.56 -6.50
C GLN A 305 -1.05 -10.84 -7.28
N VAL A 306 -0.39 -11.78 -6.63
CA VAL A 306 0.18 -12.98 -7.24
C VAL A 306 -0.46 -14.21 -6.64
N LYS A 307 -0.91 -15.12 -7.50
CA LYS A 307 -1.43 -16.44 -7.11
C LYS A 307 -0.41 -17.51 -7.46
N TYR A 308 -0.08 -18.31 -6.46
CA TYR A 308 0.76 -19.52 -6.62
C TYR A 308 -0.13 -20.72 -6.88
N MET A 309 0.18 -21.46 -7.93
CA MET A 309 -0.56 -22.66 -8.30
C MET A 309 0.12 -23.91 -7.69
N PRO A 310 -0.64 -24.96 -7.39
CA PRO A 310 -0.09 -26.23 -6.97
C PRO A 310 0.90 -26.83 -7.99
N VAL A 311 1.74 -27.74 -7.53
CA VAL A 311 2.64 -28.49 -8.41
C VAL A 311 1.84 -29.24 -9.50
N GLY A 312 2.32 -29.18 -10.74
CA GLY A 312 1.67 -29.83 -11.89
C GLY A 312 0.92 -28.89 -12.83
N TYR A 313 0.87 -27.60 -12.52
CA TYR A 313 0.38 -26.58 -13.46
C TYR A 313 1.52 -26.05 -14.34
N ASP A 314 1.23 -25.84 -15.63
CA ASP A 314 2.22 -25.32 -16.61
C ASP A 314 2.75 -23.94 -16.24
N SER A 315 1.90 -23.12 -15.62
CA SER A 315 2.29 -21.81 -15.11
C SER A 315 2.09 -21.78 -13.58
N PRO A 316 3.17 -21.88 -12.79
CA PRO A 316 3.07 -21.93 -11.34
C PRO A 316 2.77 -20.60 -10.68
N ILE A 317 2.87 -19.48 -11.42
CA ILE A 317 2.65 -18.12 -10.94
C ILE A 317 1.67 -17.43 -11.88
N HIS A 318 0.59 -16.88 -11.31
CA HIS A 318 -0.37 -16.04 -12.02
C HIS A 318 -0.42 -14.67 -11.36
N ILE A 319 -0.15 -13.61 -12.15
CA ILE A 319 -0.39 -12.23 -11.72
C ILE A 319 -1.88 -11.95 -11.91
N LEU A 320 -2.60 -11.81 -10.81
CA LEU A 320 -4.03 -11.53 -10.82
C LEU A 320 -4.29 -10.05 -11.08
N ARG A 321 -3.44 -9.18 -10.49
CA ARG A 321 -3.52 -7.72 -10.61
C ARG A 321 -2.13 -7.11 -10.58
N TRP A 322 -1.99 -6.00 -11.27
CA TRP A 322 -0.79 -5.19 -11.27
C TRP A 322 -1.15 -3.73 -11.02
N TYR A 323 -0.42 -3.08 -10.12
CA TYR A 323 -0.61 -1.70 -9.73
C TYR A 323 0.67 -0.92 -10.04
N ASP A 324 0.66 -0.10 -11.11
CA ASP A 324 1.80 0.73 -11.50
C ASP A 324 2.15 1.80 -10.46
N THR A 325 1.20 2.12 -9.60
CA THR A 325 1.39 2.97 -8.43
C THR A 325 0.65 2.35 -7.26
N ALA A 326 1.37 1.91 -6.25
CA ALA A 326 0.81 1.41 -5.02
C ALA A 326 1.16 2.36 -3.86
N TRP A 327 0.28 2.41 -2.85
CA TRP A 327 0.60 3.14 -1.63
C TRP A 327 1.64 2.35 -0.82
N SER A 328 2.59 3.07 -0.20
CA SER A 328 3.51 2.52 0.82
C SER A 328 3.09 3.07 2.18
N ASN A 329 2.99 2.21 3.16
CA ASN A 329 2.79 2.63 4.56
C ASN A 329 4.06 3.24 5.13
#